data_3be98847a3dc33de7abf2c43d82debee
#
_entry.id   3be98847a3dc33de7abf2c43d82debee
#
_cell.length_a   1.000
_cell.length_b   1.000
_cell.length_c   1.000
_cell.angle_alpha   90.00
_cell.angle_beta   90.00
_cell.angle_gamma   90.00
#
_symmetry.space_group_name_H-M   'P 1'
#
loop_
_entity.id
_entity.type
_entity.pdbx_description
1 polymer ?
#
loop_
_entity_poly.entity_id
_entity_poly.type
_entity_poly.pdbx_seq_one_letter_code
_entity_poly.pdbx_strand_id
1 'polypeptide(L)'
;MPSDEFCFALAEAIRKRERIPEYMIPPIDKDPERIYPLPNSFMNRITVLWGYLRGERFNTPSPLRKWICDRKVKNNLYRWQRISKDIVPIPGKNYVLYPMQMQPEANLDVWGKAYRDQTELISEIANSLPHGWTLLVKANPKAKYEIDSNLIELLNSHPKVLPIPLNSSMADVFDHVDLVITVTGTIATECVLS
;
A
#
# COMPACT_ATOMS: atom_id res chain seq x y z
N MET A 1 17.20 30.95 12.00
CA MET A 1 16.04 30.06 12.14
C MET A 1 14.93 30.62 11.26
N PRO A 2 14.11 29.79 10.60
CA PRO A 2 12.94 30.30 9.90
C PRO A 2 12.01 30.97 10.89
N SER A 3 11.30 32.01 10.44
CA SER A 3 10.32 32.71 11.29
C SER A 3 9.13 31.80 11.59
N ASP A 4 8.45 32.02 12.73
CA ASP A 4 7.25 31.25 13.10
C ASP A 4 6.17 31.34 12.00
N GLU A 5 6.06 32.52 11.38
CA GLU A 5 5.14 32.77 10.26
C GLU A 5 5.44 31.90 9.02
N PHE A 6 6.73 31.67 8.70
CA PHE A 6 7.14 30.76 7.67
C PHE A 6 6.80 29.30 8.02
N CYS A 7 6.99 28.90 9.28
CA CYS A 7 6.68 27.55 9.76
C CYS A 7 5.16 27.30 9.71
N PHE A 8 4.35 28.27 10.09
CA PHE A 8 2.89 28.20 9.99
C PHE A 8 2.42 28.11 8.55
N ALA A 9 2.94 28.96 7.66
CA ALA A 9 2.59 28.93 6.24
C ALA A 9 2.98 27.60 5.57
N LEU A 10 4.13 27.04 5.94
CA LEU A 10 4.58 25.74 5.45
C LEU A 10 3.68 24.60 5.96
N ALA A 11 3.33 24.62 7.24
CA ALA A 11 2.42 23.64 7.82
C ALA A 11 1.03 23.69 7.15
N GLU A 12 0.51 24.88 6.89
CA GLU A 12 -0.75 25.05 6.17
C GLU A 12 -0.68 24.56 4.71
N ALA A 13 0.42 24.84 4.00
CA ALA A 13 0.63 24.36 2.63
C ALA A 13 0.71 22.83 2.56
N ILE A 14 1.33 22.20 3.57
CA ILE A 14 1.38 20.74 3.70
C ILE A 14 -0.01 20.18 4.02
N ARG A 15 -0.73 20.81 4.93
CA ARG A 15 -2.11 20.47 5.31
C ARG A 15 -3.05 20.50 4.11
N LYS A 16 -3.01 21.59 3.35
CA LYS A 16 -3.84 21.76 2.15
C LYS A 16 -3.38 20.91 0.98
N ARG A 17 -2.24 20.23 1.11
CA ARG A 17 -1.62 19.42 0.04
C ARG A 17 -1.45 20.17 -1.28
N GLU A 18 -1.27 21.49 -1.22
CA GLU A 18 -1.12 22.36 -2.38
C GLU A 18 0.10 21.99 -3.24
N ARG A 19 1.08 21.29 -2.66
CA ARG A 19 2.26 20.78 -3.34
C ARG A 19 2.53 19.33 -2.96
N ILE A 20 1.83 18.43 -3.59
CA ILE A 20 2.17 17.01 -3.52
C ILE A 20 3.47 16.81 -4.30
N PRO A 21 4.56 16.29 -3.69
CA PRO A 21 5.77 15.98 -4.40
C PRO A 21 5.50 15.07 -5.60
N GLU A 22 6.17 15.33 -6.71
CA GLU A 22 5.89 14.65 -7.98
C GLU A 22 6.02 13.12 -7.92
N TYR A 23 6.87 12.61 -7.03
CA TYR A 23 7.03 11.17 -6.79
C TYR A 23 5.87 10.54 -6.00
N MET A 24 5.07 11.35 -5.30
CA MET A 24 3.87 10.90 -4.57
C MET A 24 2.61 10.88 -5.43
N ILE A 25 2.64 11.59 -6.58
CA ILE A 25 1.51 11.57 -7.52
C ILE A 25 1.45 10.18 -8.16
N PRO A 26 0.33 9.46 -8.03
CA PRO A 26 0.17 8.17 -8.69
C PRO A 26 0.47 8.30 -10.18
N PRO A 27 1.13 7.31 -10.79
CA PRO A 27 1.42 7.34 -12.23
C PRO A 27 0.16 7.46 -13.10
N ILE A 28 -0.98 7.05 -12.59
CA ILE A 28 -2.30 7.12 -13.24
C ILE A 28 -2.74 8.58 -13.41
N ASP A 29 -2.42 9.46 -12.46
CA ASP A 29 -2.81 10.88 -12.53
C ASP A 29 -1.87 11.71 -13.42
N LYS A 30 -0.66 11.20 -13.70
CA LYS A 30 0.32 11.90 -14.54
C LYS A 30 0.04 11.75 -16.03
N ASP A 31 -0.48 10.62 -16.43
CA ASP A 31 -0.84 10.32 -17.83
C ASP A 31 -1.59 8.99 -17.87
N PRO A 32 -2.92 8.99 -18.08
CA PRO A 32 -3.69 7.74 -18.19
C PRO A 32 -3.22 6.86 -19.36
N GLU A 33 -2.49 7.41 -20.35
CA GLU A 33 -1.86 6.65 -21.43
C GLU A 33 -0.43 6.21 -21.07
N ARG A 34 0.21 6.78 -20.07
CA ARG A 34 1.45 6.29 -19.47
C ARG A 34 1.17 5.20 -18.42
N ILE A 35 0.42 4.23 -18.74
CA ILE A 35 0.74 2.89 -18.29
C ILE A 35 2.22 2.74 -18.63
N TYR A 36 3.09 2.58 -17.61
CA TYR A 36 4.52 2.34 -17.80
C TYR A 36 4.73 1.59 -19.11
N PRO A 37 5.54 2.08 -20.05
CA PRO A 37 5.80 1.30 -21.22
C PRO A 37 6.25 -0.04 -20.68
N LEU A 38 5.38 -1.02 -20.75
CA LEU A 38 5.78 -2.40 -20.50
C LEU A 38 6.91 -2.57 -21.50
N PRO A 39 8.18 -2.62 -21.04
CA PRO A 39 9.30 -2.75 -21.94
C PRO A 39 8.92 -3.93 -22.79
N ASN A 40 8.94 -3.78 -24.11
CA ASN A 40 8.45 -4.73 -25.11
C ASN A 40 8.44 -6.13 -24.52
N SER A 41 7.31 -6.54 -24.02
CA SER A 41 7.14 -7.64 -23.07
C SER A 41 7.78 -8.93 -23.61
N PHE A 42 7.81 -9.03 -24.93
CA PHE A 42 8.41 -10.17 -25.64
C PHE A 42 9.95 -10.12 -25.65
N MET A 43 10.54 -8.98 -26.03
CA MET A 43 12.01 -8.83 -26.06
C MET A 43 12.61 -8.96 -24.65
N ASN A 44 11.96 -8.39 -23.63
CA ASN A 44 12.41 -8.57 -22.25
C ASN A 44 12.33 -10.03 -21.79
N ARG A 45 11.33 -10.76 -22.20
CA ARG A 45 11.22 -12.20 -21.89
C ARG A 45 12.34 -13.00 -22.53
N ILE A 46 12.68 -12.70 -23.78
CA ILE A 46 13.81 -13.31 -24.48
C ILE A 46 15.13 -12.96 -23.79
N THR A 47 15.35 -11.69 -23.47
CA THR A 47 16.57 -11.24 -22.80
C THR A 47 16.75 -11.91 -21.43
N VAL A 48 15.67 -11.98 -20.63
CA VAL A 48 15.67 -12.67 -19.33
C VAL A 48 15.95 -14.17 -19.50
N LEU A 49 15.33 -14.83 -20.47
CA LEU A 49 15.55 -16.25 -20.75
C LEU A 49 17.00 -16.49 -21.17
N TRP A 50 17.55 -15.63 -22.02
CA TRP A 50 18.93 -15.73 -22.51
C TRP A 50 19.95 -15.49 -21.40
N GLY A 51 19.73 -14.49 -20.55
CA GLY A 51 20.54 -14.23 -19.35
C GLY A 51 20.53 -15.45 -18.42
N TYR A 52 19.35 -16.02 -18.17
CA TYR A 52 19.21 -17.23 -17.35
C TYR A 52 19.96 -18.44 -17.94
N LEU A 53 19.88 -18.68 -19.26
CA LEU A 53 20.56 -19.76 -19.95
C LEU A 53 22.09 -19.54 -19.96
N ARG A 54 22.57 -18.29 -19.96
CA ARG A 54 24.00 -17.94 -19.85
C ARG A 54 24.55 -18.03 -18.43
N GLY A 55 23.74 -18.39 -17.45
CA GLY A 55 24.18 -18.59 -16.07
C GLY A 55 24.02 -17.37 -15.15
N GLU A 56 23.38 -16.28 -15.59
CA GLU A 56 22.99 -15.16 -14.73
C GLU A 56 21.86 -15.55 -13.77
N ARG A 57 22.19 -16.39 -12.80
CA ARG A 57 21.19 -16.91 -11.85
C ARG A 57 21.06 -16.07 -10.60
N PHE A 58 21.99 -15.14 -10.38
CA PHE A 58 22.02 -14.35 -9.14
C PHE A 58 20.95 -13.24 -9.11
N ASN A 59 20.78 -12.51 -10.21
CA ASN A 59 19.79 -11.45 -10.34
C ASN A 59 18.61 -11.81 -11.25
N THR A 60 18.68 -12.96 -11.91
CA THR A 60 17.66 -13.38 -12.87
C THR A 60 16.92 -14.60 -12.32
N PRO A 61 15.71 -14.41 -11.79
CA PRO A 61 14.92 -15.52 -11.28
C PRO A 61 14.56 -16.48 -12.42
N SER A 62 14.39 -17.77 -12.07
CA SER A 62 13.89 -18.77 -13.03
C SER A 62 12.64 -18.24 -13.75
N PRO A 63 12.61 -18.21 -15.09
CA PRO A 63 11.46 -17.69 -15.84
C PRO A 63 10.13 -18.34 -15.47
N LEU A 64 10.17 -19.64 -15.17
CA LEU A 64 8.98 -20.38 -14.73
C LEU A 64 8.50 -19.93 -13.34
N ARG A 65 9.43 -19.80 -12.38
CA ARG A 65 9.08 -19.29 -11.03
C ARG A 65 8.54 -17.88 -11.10
N LYS A 66 9.18 -17.02 -11.89
CA LYS A 66 8.70 -15.64 -12.11
C LYS A 66 7.28 -15.64 -12.68
N TRP A 67 7.01 -16.43 -13.70
CA TRP A 67 5.68 -16.53 -14.29
C TRP A 67 4.61 -16.99 -13.28
N ILE A 68 4.93 -17.99 -12.44
CA ILE A 68 4.02 -18.45 -11.38
C ILE A 68 3.77 -17.34 -10.36
N CYS A 69 4.84 -16.66 -9.91
CA CYS A 69 4.73 -15.55 -8.96
C CYS A 69 3.90 -14.39 -9.53
N ASP A 70 4.18 -13.96 -10.75
CA ASP A 70 3.45 -12.88 -11.41
C ASP A 70 1.95 -13.22 -11.56
N ARG A 71 1.64 -14.49 -11.83
CA ARG A 71 0.25 -14.95 -11.93
C ARG A 71 -0.45 -14.96 -10.56
N LYS A 72 0.25 -15.37 -9.50
CA LYS A 72 -0.26 -15.30 -8.12
C LYS A 72 -0.53 -13.85 -7.71
N VAL A 73 0.43 -12.95 -7.94
CA VAL A 73 0.28 -11.51 -7.64
C VAL A 73 -0.95 -10.94 -8.35
N LYS A 74 -1.09 -11.16 -9.65
CA LYS A 74 -2.26 -10.69 -10.42
C LYS A 74 -3.58 -11.22 -9.85
N ASN A 75 -3.62 -12.50 -9.51
CA ASN A 75 -4.82 -13.12 -8.95
C ASN A 75 -5.17 -12.50 -7.57
N ASN A 76 -4.18 -12.27 -6.72
CA ASN A 76 -4.40 -11.68 -5.41
C ASN A 76 -4.83 -10.22 -5.51
N LEU A 77 -4.25 -9.43 -6.41
CA LEU A 77 -4.70 -8.06 -6.70
C LEU A 77 -6.14 -8.03 -7.20
N TYR A 78 -6.52 -8.94 -8.08
CA TYR A 78 -7.90 -9.08 -8.54
C TYR A 78 -8.85 -9.45 -7.39
N ARG A 79 -8.45 -10.40 -6.52
CA ARG A 79 -9.22 -10.76 -5.32
C ARG A 79 -9.36 -9.58 -4.37
N TRP A 80 -8.28 -8.82 -4.13
CA TRP A 80 -8.31 -7.59 -3.34
C TRP A 80 -9.38 -6.62 -3.86
N GLN A 81 -9.36 -6.31 -5.15
CA GLN A 81 -10.34 -5.41 -5.75
C GLN A 81 -11.78 -5.89 -5.60
N ARG A 82 -11.99 -7.20 -5.63
CA ARG A 82 -13.34 -7.77 -5.44
C ARG A 82 -13.88 -7.66 -4.02
N ILE A 83 -13.01 -7.74 -3.02
CA ILE A 83 -13.41 -7.68 -1.61
C ILE A 83 -13.32 -6.26 -1.05
N SER A 84 -12.57 -5.37 -1.70
CA SER A 84 -12.45 -3.99 -1.29
C SER A 84 -13.75 -3.22 -1.51
N LYS A 85 -14.01 -2.26 -0.60
CA LYS A 85 -15.20 -1.41 -0.64
C LYS A 85 -14.80 0.03 -0.39
N ASP A 86 -15.50 0.94 -1.03
CA ASP A 86 -15.40 2.36 -0.71
C ASP A 86 -15.86 2.62 0.73
N ILE A 87 -15.25 3.63 1.34
CA ILE A 87 -15.61 4.01 2.71
C ILE A 87 -16.95 4.72 2.65
N VAL A 88 -17.94 4.12 3.31
CA VAL A 88 -19.23 4.76 3.55
C VAL A 88 -19.28 5.08 5.04
N PRO A 89 -19.16 6.37 5.43
CA PRO A 89 -19.21 6.75 6.82
C PRO A 89 -20.56 6.38 7.44
N ILE A 90 -20.52 5.63 8.53
CA ILE A 90 -21.70 5.24 9.28
C ILE A 90 -21.72 6.05 10.58
N PRO A 91 -22.75 6.83 10.88
CA PRO A 91 -22.85 7.59 12.11
C PRO A 91 -22.63 6.71 13.35
N GLY A 92 -21.74 7.15 14.25
CA GLY A 92 -21.40 6.43 15.48
C GLY A 92 -20.45 5.24 15.30
N LYS A 93 -19.86 5.06 14.13
CA LYS A 93 -18.83 4.08 13.85
C LYS A 93 -17.48 4.76 13.70
N ASN A 94 -16.46 4.23 14.36
CA ASN A 94 -15.12 4.78 14.30
C ASN A 94 -14.24 3.93 13.36
N TYR A 95 -13.33 4.59 12.68
CA TYR A 95 -12.45 3.97 11.70
C TYR A 95 -10.98 4.15 12.05
N VAL A 96 -10.24 3.05 12.01
CA VAL A 96 -8.79 3.04 12.15
C VAL A 96 -8.17 2.70 10.80
N LEU A 97 -7.20 3.46 10.35
CA LEU A 97 -6.47 3.17 9.12
C LEU A 97 -5.15 2.46 9.42
N TYR A 98 -4.91 1.36 8.75
CA TYR A 98 -3.60 0.74 8.62
C TYR A 98 -3.14 0.79 7.16
N PRO A 99 -2.22 1.72 6.82
CA PRO A 99 -1.59 1.76 5.50
C PRO A 99 -0.48 0.70 5.45
N MET A 100 -0.66 -0.31 4.62
CA MET A 100 0.33 -1.37 4.44
C MET A 100 1.64 -0.83 3.88
N GLN A 101 2.73 -1.33 4.41
CA GLN A 101 4.07 -1.05 3.93
C GLN A 101 4.41 -1.96 2.74
N MET A 102 5.19 -1.43 1.80
CA MET A 102 5.72 -2.25 0.71
C MET A 102 6.77 -3.24 1.24
N GLN A 103 6.83 -4.40 0.62
CA GLN A 103 7.84 -5.41 0.91
C GLN A 103 8.40 -5.99 -0.40
N PRO A 104 9.73 -6.22 -0.49
CA PRO A 104 10.75 -5.97 0.55
C PRO A 104 11.13 -4.49 0.64
N GLU A 105 11.16 -3.94 1.85
CA GLU A 105 11.60 -2.58 2.11
C GLU A 105 12.33 -2.50 3.47
N ALA A 106 13.44 -1.76 3.54
CA ALA A 106 14.24 -1.63 4.76
C ALA A 106 13.43 -1.13 5.96
N ASN A 107 12.46 -0.27 5.72
CA ASN A 107 11.60 0.29 6.76
C ASN A 107 10.91 -0.81 7.58
N LEU A 108 10.32 -1.79 6.92
CA LEU A 108 9.62 -2.88 7.59
C LEU A 108 10.54 -4.09 7.84
N ASP A 109 11.34 -4.47 6.85
CA ASP A 109 12.13 -5.72 6.93
C ASP A 109 13.33 -5.62 7.88
N VAL A 110 13.83 -4.40 8.15
CA VAL A 110 15.00 -4.16 9.02
C VAL A 110 14.58 -3.46 10.30
N TRP A 111 14.03 -2.26 10.21
CA TRP A 111 13.71 -1.45 11.39
C TRP A 111 12.39 -1.86 12.06
N GLY A 112 11.40 -2.22 11.27
CA GLY A 112 10.11 -2.74 11.75
C GLY A 112 10.04 -4.27 11.84
N LYS A 113 11.17 -4.96 11.97
CA LYS A 113 11.27 -6.43 11.85
C LYS A 113 10.27 -7.20 12.73
N ALA A 114 9.95 -6.70 13.91
CA ALA A 114 8.97 -7.30 14.80
C ALA A 114 7.55 -7.35 14.20
N TYR A 115 7.25 -6.47 13.25
CA TYR A 115 5.95 -6.32 12.59
C TYR A 115 6.02 -6.67 11.10
N ARG A 116 6.98 -7.50 10.72
CA ARG A 116 7.23 -7.87 9.32
C ARG A 116 6.06 -8.65 8.70
N ASP A 117 5.41 -9.50 9.49
CA ASP A 117 4.19 -10.18 9.07
C ASP A 117 3.00 -9.22 9.21
N GLN A 118 2.68 -8.54 8.11
CA GLN A 118 1.58 -7.58 8.11
C GLN A 118 0.22 -8.27 8.21
N THR A 119 0.08 -9.54 7.84
CA THR A 119 -1.15 -10.30 8.00
C THR A 119 -1.43 -10.55 9.48
N GLU A 120 -0.42 -10.99 10.22
CA GLU A 120 -0.50 -11.17 11.66
C GLU A 120 -0.79 -9.84 12.37
N LEU A 121 -0.05 -8.78 12.03
CA LEU A 121 -0.25 -7.46 12.60
C LEU A 121 -1.68 -6.91 12.37
N ILE A 122 -2.22 -7.04 11.15
CA ILE A 122 -3.59 -6.64 10.85
C ILE A 122 -4.59 -7.42 11.71
N SER A 123 -4.37 -8.72 11.89
CA SER A 123 -5.20 -9.55 12.75
C SER A 123 -5.16 -9.12 14.22
N GLU A 124 -3.97 -8.84 14.74
CA GLU A 124 -3.77 -8.37 16.12
C GLU A 124 -4.44 -7.00 16.36
N ILE A 125 -4.22 -6.06 15.45
CA ILE A 125 -4.88 -4.74 15.51
C ILE A 125 -6.40 -4.92 15.52
N ALA A 126 -6.95 -5.67 14.58
CA ALA A 126 -8.39 -5.86 14.44
C ALA A 126 -9.02 -6.52 15.67
N ASN A 127 -8.33 -7.50 16.27
CA ASN A 127 -8.76 -8.16 17.49
C ASN A 127 -8.71 -7.22 18.71
N SER A 128 -7.77 -6.31 18.75
CA SER A 128 -7.58 -5.34 19.84
C SER A 128 -8.57 -4.16 19.77
N LEU A 129 -9.23 -3.94 18.64
CA LEU A 129 -10.16 -2.83 18.49
C LEU A 129 -11.40 -3.00 19.38
N PRO A 130 -11.87 -1.89 20.00
CA PRO A 130 -13.14 -1.89 20.74
C PRO A 130 -14.33 -2.27 19.86
N HIS A 131 -15.47 -2.49 20.49
CA HIS A 131 -16.72 -2.68 19.76
C HIS A 131 -17.11 -1.38 19.02
N GLY A 132 -17.63 -1.51 17.81
CA GLY A 132 -18.01 -0.36 16.98
C GLY A 132 -16.87 0.23 16.14
N TRP A 133 -15.63 -0.22 16.32
CA TRP A 133 -14.48 0.20 15.51
C TRP A 133 -14.27 -0.72 14.30
N THR A 134 -13.84 -0.14 13.20
CA THR A 134 -13.49 -0.87 11.96
C THR A 134 -12.08 -0.51 11.51
N LEU A 135 -11.28 -1.53 11.21
CA LEU A 135 -9.95 -1.38 10.64
C LEU A 135 -10.04 -1.26 9.12
N LEU A 136 -9.68 -0.13 8.60
CA LEU A 136 -9.49 0.10 7.17
C LEU A 136 -8.08 -0.31 6.78
N VAL A 137 -7.94 -1.23 5.87
CA VAL A 137 -6.62 -1.67 5.37
C VAL A 137 -6.43 -1.17 3.97
N LYS A 138 -5.39 -0.36 3.77
CA LYS A 138 -5.04 0.21 2.47
C LYS A 138 -3.69 -0.29 2.01
N ALA A 139 -3.67 -1.03 0.91
CA ALA A 139 -2.43 -1.41 0.28
C ALA A 139 -1.84 -0.25 -0.55
N ASN A 140 -0.52 -0.25 -0.69
CA ASN A 140 0.15 0.66 -1.61
C ASN A 140 -0.25 0.31 -3.05
N PRO A 141 -0.50 1.28 -3.94
CA PRO A 141 -0.81 1.01 -5.35
C PRO A 141 0.28 0.21 -6.09
N LYS A 142 1.52 0.25 -5.59
CA LYS A 142 2.65 -0.54 -6.10
C LYS A 142 2.82 -1.89 -5.41
N ALA A 143 1.91 -2.24 -4.49
CA ALA A 143 1.93 -3.50 -3.76
C ALA A 143 1.97 -4.71 -4.70
N LYS A 144 2.75 -5.73 -4.32
CA LYS A 144 2.90 -6.95 -5.12
C LYS A 144 2.94 -8.19 -4.24
N TYR A 145 4.01 -8.33 -3.46
CA TYR A 145 4.31 -9.58 -2.73
C TYR A 145 3.67 -9.62 -1.36
N GLU A 146 3.41 -8.46 -0.77
CA GLU A 146 2.75 -8.29 0.52
C GLU A 146 1.26 -8.68 0.48
N ILE A 147 0.65 -8.68 -0.71
CA ILE A 147 -0.73 -9.15 -0.89
C ILE A 147 -0.70 -10.62 -1.24
N ASP A 148 -0.65 -11.46 -0.22
CA ASP A 148 -0.69 -12.91 -0.38
C ASP A 148 -2.10 -13.50 -0.17
N SER A 149 -2.21 -14.81 -0.25
CA SER A 149 -3.49 -15.50 -0.10
C SER A 149 -4.01 -15.49 1.33
N ASN A 150 -3.13 -15.51 2.33
CA ASN A 150 -3.48 -15.51 3.74
C ASN A 150 -4.07 -14.15 4.13
N LEU A 151 -3.44 -13.07 3.66
CA LEU A 151 -3.96 -11.73 3.83
C LEU A 151 -5.36 -11.58 3.21
N ILE A 152 -5.54 -12.02 1.97
CA ILE A 152 -6.86 -11.96 1.32
C ILE A 152 -7.93 -12.74 2.09
N GLU A 153 -7.57 -13.88 2.64
CA GLU A 153 -8.49 -14.69 3.44
C GLU A 153 -8.87 -13.98 4.76
N LEU A 154 -7.88 -13.42 5.47
CA LEU A 154 -8.12 -12.60 6.65
C LEU A 154 -9.05 -11.42 6.35
N LEU A 155 -8.74 -10.64 5.31
CA LEU A 155 -9.52 -9.46 4.93
C LEU A 155 -10.96 -9.79 4.54
N ASN A 156 -11.20 -10.98 3.98
CA ASN A 156 -12.52 -11.42 3.57
C ASN A 156 -13.35 -12.00 4.73
N SER A 157 -12.69 -12.57 5.73
CA SER A 157 -13.37 -13.31 6.83
C SER A 157 -13.51 -12.49 8.12
N HIS A 158 -12.62 -11.51 8.36
CA HIS A 158 -12.60 -10.81 9.63
C HIS A 158 -13.64 -9.68 9.69
N PRO A 159 -14.60 -9.73 10.65
CA PRO A 159 -15.77 -8.82 10.67
C PRO A 159 -15.44 -7.35 10.92
N LYS A 160 -14.28 -7.06 11.54
CA LYS A 160 -13.85 -5.69 11.85
C LYS A 160 -12.90 -5.12 10.79
N VAL A 161 -12.54 -5.86 9.74
CA VAL A 161 -11.57 -5.44 8.73
C VAL A 161 -12.26 -5.11 7.43
N LEU A 162 -11.90 -3.97 6.85
CA LEU A 162 -12.41 -3.51 5.56
C LEU A 162 -11.23 -3.11 4.66
N PRO A 163 -10.92 -3.90 3.63
CA PRO A 163 -9.95 -3.51 2.63
C PRO A 163 -10.50 -2.38 1.76
N ILE A 164 -9.66 -1.36 1.51
CA ILE A 164 -9.99 -0.21 0.67
C ILE A 164 -9.47 -0.44 -0.76
N PRO A 165 -10.14 0.06 -1.79
CA PRO A 165 -9.67 -0.02 -3.17
C PRO A 165 -8.25 0.52 -3.33
N LEU A 166 -7.45 -0.11 -4.20
CA LEU A 166 -6.05 0.26 -4.41
C LEU A 166 -5.87 1.70 -4.91
N ASN A 167 -6.82 2.19 -5.68
CA ASN A 167 -6.83 3.51 -6.30
C ASN A 167 -7.45 4.61 -5.45
N SER A 168 -7.96 4.32 -4.25
CA SER A 168 -8.50 5.35 -3.35
C SER A 168 -7.42 6.36 -2.98
N SER A 169 -7.75 7.64 -3.03
CA SER A 169 -6.87 8.72 -2.58
C SER A 169 -6.67 8.65 -1.06
N MET A 170 -5.44 8.91 -0.59
CA MET A 170 -5.22 9.01 0.86
C MET A 170 -5.92 10.22 1.46
N ALA A 171 -6.10 11.31 0.68
CA ALA A 171 -6.85 12.47 1.13
C ALA A 171 -8.29 12.10 1.49
N ASP A 172 -8.97 11.40 0.56
CA ASP A 172 -10.36 10.98 0.76
C ASP A 172 -10.48 9.98 1.93
N VAL A 173 -9.45 9.15 2.14
CA VAL A 173 -9.44 8.21 3.26
C VAL A 173 -9.30 8.93 4.60
N PHE A 174 -8.42 9.94 4.69
CA PHE A 174 -8.19 10.67 5.94
C PHE A 174 -9.43 11.42 6.44
N ASP A 175 -10.28 11.90 5.54
CA ASP A 175 -11.52 12.60 5.92
C ASP A 175 -12.49 11.71 6.72
N HIS A 176 -12.26 10.40 6.74
CA HIS A 176 -13.15 9.42 7.36
C HIS A 176 -12.49 8.58 8.45
N VAL A 177 -11.30 8.95 8.90
CA VAL A 177 -10.48 8.16 9.82
C VAL A 177 -10.26 8.88 11.14
N ASP A 178 -10.53 8.20 12.26
CA ASP A 178 -10.32 8.72 13.60
C ASP A 178 -8.90 8.45 14.13
N LEU A 179 -8.25 7.39 13.65
CA LEU A 179 -6.93 6.96 14.10
C LEU A 179 -6.15 6.31 12.96
N VAL A 180 -4.86 6.57 12.91
CA VAL A 180 -3.93 5.89 11.99
C VAL A 180 -2.92 5.08 12.79
N ILE A 181 -2.75 3.83 12.45
CA ILE A 181 -1.73 2.94 12.99
C ILE A 181 -0.73 2.62 11.88
N THR A 182 0.53 2.89 12.09
CA THR A 182 1.60 2.58 11.13
C THR A 182 2.86 2.11 11.85
N VAL A 183 3.63 1.26 11.21
CA VAL A 183 4.92 0.79 11.76
C VAL A 183 6.00 1.81 11.47
N THR A 184 6.03 2.31 10.23
CA THR A 184 7.02 3.28 9.73
C THR A 184 6.41 4.10 8.58
N GLY A 185 7.20 5.03 8.04
CA GLY A 185 6.84 5.73 6.80
C GLY A 185 6.35 7.16 7.00
N THR A 186 6.19 7.86 5.89
CA THR A 186 5.81 9.27 5.84
C THR A 186 4.37 9.54 6.27
N ILE A 187 3.55 8.51 6.28
CA ILE A 187 2.14 8.61 6.64
C ILE A 187 1.93 9.15 8.06
N ALA A 188 2.83 8.82 9.01
CA ALA A 188 2.78 9.36 10.36
C ALA A 188 2.95 10.89 10.36
N THR A 189 3.84 11.40 9.53
CA THR A 189 4.06 12.84 9.37
C THR A 189 2.86 13.51 8.69
N GLU A 190 2.29 12.88 7.69
CA GLU A 190 1.09 13.36 7.00
C GLU A 190 -0.11 13.46 7.97
N CYS A 191 -0.28 12.48 8.85
CA CYS A 191 -1.36 12.49 9.85
C CYS A 191 -1.22 13.58 10.90
N VAL A 192 0.01 13.88 11.32
CA VAL A 192 0.26 14.95 12.31
C VAL A 192 -0.03 16.33 11.71
N LEU A 193 0.06 16.46 10.39
CA LEU A 193 -0.13 17.70 9.66
C LEU A 193 -1.55 17.86 9.10
N SER A 194 -2.38 16.82 9.10
CA SER A 194 -3.78 16.85 8.68
C SER A 194 -4.72 17.06 9.87
#